data_67dd84d620223cd8a0da9cd6fccb01ea
#
_entry.id   67dd84d620223cd8a0da9cd6fccb01ea
#
_cell.length_a   1.000
_cell.length_b   1.000
_cell.length_c   1.000
_cell.angle_alpha   90.00
_cell.angle_beta   90.00
_cell.angle_gamma   90.00
#
_symmetry.space_group_name_H-M   'P 1'
#
loop_
_entity.id
_entity.type
_entity.pdbx_description
1 polymer ?
#
loop_
_entity_poly.entity_id
_entity_poly.type
_entity_poly.pdbx_seq_one_letter_code
_entity_poly.pdbx_strand_id
1 'polypeptide(L)'
;MLHLDNVDVSIGTVSILRGVNMDVPGGKFTGLIGRNGAGKTTLMRSVMGLLPLNAGSIDFDGKAFGKTPTHLRARNGIGYMPEDRRLVPDLSVEENVLLPAWSAGRKDATVRLGKIYELIPEVRDFANRKALQLSGGQQKLAALARALMCGTRLLLLDEPFEGVAPVLALRLAEVIGGLREQGVAIILTESGLTHSRELLDRIYTVDRGEVSLAQG
;
A
#
# COMPACT_ATOMS: atom_id res chain seq x y z
N MET A 1 -2.45 -15.95 -1.00
CA MET A 1 -2.89 -14.80 -1.82
C MET A 1 -1.74 -14.15 -2.55
N LEU A 2 -0.74 -13.57 -1.86
CA LEU A 2 0.51 -13.12 -2.45
C LEU A 2 1.66 -13.98 -1.92
N HIS A 3 2.49 -14.48 -2.81
CA HIS A 3 3.65 -15.31 -2.49
C HIS A 3 4.88 -14.77 -3.24
N LEU A 4 5.96 -14.55 -2.54
CA LEU A 4 7.26 -14.18 -3.06
C LEU A 4 8.22 -15.35 -2.82
N ASP A 5 8.90 -15.79 -3.87
CA ASP A 5 9.85 -16.89 -3.82
C ASP A 5 11.20 -16.43 -4.35
N ASN A 6 12.21 -16.42 -3.46
CA ASN A 6 13.60 -16.09 -3.73
C ASN A 6 13.80 -14.80 -4.55
N VAL A 7 13.08 -13.73 -4.17
CA VAL A 7 13.02 -12.48 -4.94
C VAL A 7 14.27 -11.64 -4.72
N ASP A 8 14.96 -11.32 -5.81
CA ASP A 8 16.08 -10.36 -5.87
C ASP A 8 15.69 -9.11 -6.64
N VAL A 9 16.07 -7.94 -6.12
CA VAL A 9 15.85 -6.65 -6.79
C VAL A 9 17.05 -5.74 -6.63
N SER A 10 17.46 -5.11 -7.74
CA SER A 10 18.52 -4.11 -7.76
C SER A 10 18.01 -2.76 -8.25
N ILE A 11 18.63 -1.68 -7.76
CA ILE A 11 18.44 -0.32 -8.29
C ILE A 11 19.79 0.12 -8.85
N GLY A 12 19.86 0.26 -10.18
CA GLY A 12 21.14 0.40 -10.88
C GLY A 12 22.03 -0.82 -10.64
N THR A 13 23.22 -0.61 -10.11
CA THR A 13 24.17 -1.68 -9.76
C THR A 13 24.09 -2.17 -8.32
N VAL A 14 23.22 -1.57 -7.51
CA VAL A 14 23.12 -1.88 -6.08
C VAL A 14 22.03 -2.90 -5.84
N SER A 15 22.39 -4.07 -5.29
CA SER A 15 21.43 -5.08 -4.83
C SER A 15 20.72 -4.58 -3.56
N ILE A 16 19.40 -4.45 -3.62
CA ILE A 16 18.57 -3.95 -2.52
C ILE A 16 17.83 -5.08 -1.81
N LEU A 17 17.22 -6.00 -2.56
CA LEU A 17 16.55 -7.18 -2.00
C LEU A 17 17.31 -8.44 -2.41
N ARG A 18 17.40 -9.40 -1.47
CA ARG A 18 18.22 -10.60 -1.63
C ARG A 18 17.46 -11.82 -1.15
N GLY A 19 17.09 -12.70 -2.09
CA GLY A 19 16.45 -13.98 -1.80
C GLY A 19 15.20 -13.88 -0.94
N VAL A 20 14.37 -12.85 -1.17
CA VAL A 20 13.20 -12.57 -0.31
C VAL A 20 12.15 -13.64 -0.50
N ASN A 21 11.78 -14.29 0.63
CA ASN A 21 10.68 -15.23 0.73
C ASN A 21 9.61 -14.66 1.67
N MET A 22 8.36 -14.53 1.20
CA MET A 22 7.29 -13.92 1.97
C MET A 22 5.92 -14.42 1.54
N ASP A 23 5.06 -14.71 2.51
CA ASP A 23 3.66 -15.09 2.30
C ASP A 23 2.71 -14.06 2.91
N VAL A 24 1.74 -13.63 2.12
CA VAL A 24 0.66 -12.75 2.57
C VAL A 24 -0.66 -13.47 2.37
N PRO A 25 -1.28 -13.98 3.44
CA PRO A 25 -2.59 -14.63 3.36
C PRO A 25 -3.70 -13.63 2.99
N GLY A 26 -4.75 -14.13 2.34
CA GLY A 26 -5.93 -13.31 2.02
C GLY A 26 -6.63 -12.81 3.29
N GLY A 27 -7.08 -11.55 3.29
CA GLY A 27 -7.78 -10.93 4.42
C GLY A 27 -6.95 -10.72 5.68
N LYS A 28 -5.62 -10.95 5.62
CA LYS A 28 -4.71 -10.78 6.75
C LYS A 28 -3.86 -9.53 6.60
N PHE A 29 -3.50 -8.94 7.73
CA PHE A 29 -2.66 -7.75 7.80
C PHE A 29 -1.23 -8.18 8.13
N THR A 30 -0.32 -7.88 7.24
CA THR A 30 1.08 -8.25 7.31
C THR A 30 1.93 -7.00 7.48
N GLY A 31 2.70 -6.93 8.56
CA GLY A 31 3.69 -5.88 8.82
C GLY A 31 5.03 -6.23 8.18
N LEU A 32 5.67 -5.24 7.60
CA LEU A 32 7.02 -5.31 7.07
C LEU A 32 7.86 -4.26 7.82
N ILE A 33 8.55 -4.69 8.87
CA ILE A 33 9.16 -3.81 9.86
C ILE A 33 10.68 -3.78 9.67
N GLY A 34 11.26 -2.58 9.65
CA GLY A 34 12.71 -2.43 9.51
C GLY A 34 13.13 -0.97 9.37
N ARG A 35 14.40 -0.70 9.62
CA ARG A 35 14.98 0.65 9.56
C ARG A 35 14.79 1.30 8.19
N ASN A 36 14.90 2.63 8.13
CA ASN A 36 14.92 3.34 6.86
C ASN A 36 16.11 2.85 6.02
N GLY A 37 15.88 2.63 4.72
CA GLY A 37 16.87 2.05 3.81
C GLY A 37 17.00 0.52 3.85
N ALA A 38 16.26 -0.20 4.71
CA ALA A 38 16.32 -1.67 4.79
C ALA A 38 15.79 -2.41 3.55
N GLY A 39 14.99 -1.75 2.68
CA GLY A 39 14.44 -2.34 1.46
C GLY A 39 12.89 -2.41 1.42
N LYS A 40 12.18 -1.93 2.45
CA LYS A 40 10.70 -1.98 2.57
C LYS A 40 9.98 -1.39 1.34
N THR A 41 10.26 -0.13 1.02
CA THR A 41 9.70 0.57 -0.15
C THR A 41 10.07 -0.14 -1.47
N THR A 42 11.28 -0.69 -1.57
CA THR A 42 11.70 -1.47 -2.74
C THR A 42 10.82 -2.71 -2.91
N LEU A 43 10.54 -3.43 -1.83
CA LEU A 43 9.65 -4.58 -1.85
C LEU A 43 8.23 -4.19 -2.29
N MET A 44 7.65 -3.14 -1.69
CA MET A 44 6.34 -2.62 -2.09
C MET A 44 6.27 -2.26 -3.58
N ARG A 45 7.30 -1.56 -4.07
CA ARG A 45 7.39 -1.16 -5.49
C ARG A 45 7.56 -2.35 -6.42
N SER A 46 8.25 -3.41 -5.99
CA SER A 46 8.40 -4.65 -6.76
C SER A 46 7.09 -5.43 -6.82
N VAL A 47 6.36 -5.53 -5.69
CA VAL A 47 5.01 -6.11 -5.66
C VAL A 47 4.05 -5.32 -6.55
N MET A 48 4.20 -4.00 -6.64
CA MET A 48 3.40 -3.15 -7.53
C MET A 48 3.88 -3.17 -9.01
N GLY A 49 5.03 -3.80 -9.30
CA GLY A 49 5.62 -3.86 -10.65
C GLY A 49 6.22 -2.55 -11.13
N LEU A 50 6.59 -1.67 -10.18
CA LEU A 50 7.31 -0.43 -10.45
C LEU A 50 8.82 -0.65 -10.53
N LEU A 51 9.30 -1.77 -10.01
CA LEU A 51 10.68 -2.23 -10.13
C LEU A 51 10.67 -3.68 -10.67
N PRO A 52 11.55 -4.00 -11.64
CA PRO A 52 11.67 -5.36 -12.15
C PRO A 52 12.37 -6.26 -11.13
N LEU A 53 12.09 -7.56 -11.20
CA LEU A 53 12.84 -8.58 -10.47
C LEU A 53 14.11 -8.93 -11.25
N ASN A 54 15.22 -9.12 -10.53
CA ASN A 54 16.46 -9.70 -11.09
C ASN A 54 16.37 -11.23 -11.08
N ALA A 55 15.79 -11.82 -10.02
CA ALA A 55 15.57 -13.24 -9.86
C ALA A 55 14.33 -13.50 -9.01
N GLY A 56 13.92 -14.75 -8.94
CA GLY A 56 12.77 -15.21 -8.17
C GLY A 56 11.43 -14.97 -8.86
N SER A 57 10.35 -15.17 -8.11
CA SER A 57 8.99 -15.02 -8.62
C SER A 57 8.06 -14.33 -7.63
N ILE A 58 7.02 -13.70 -8.17
CA ILE A 58 5.87 -13.18 -7.41
C ILE A 58 4.63 -13.83 -8.00
N ASP A 59 3.85 -14.49 -7.14
CA ASP A 59 2.56 -15.07 -7.47
C ASP A 59 1.44 -14.35 -6.71
N PHE A 60 0.37 -14.04 -7.42
CA PHE A 60 -0.83 -13.44 -6.85
C PHE A 60 -2.04 -14.30 -7.20
N ASP A 61 -2.67 -14.90 -6.19
CA ASP A 61 -3.78 -15.86 -6.31
C ASP A 61 -3.47 -17.05 -7.22
N GLY A 62 -2.27 -17.63 -7.08
CA GLY A 62 -1.83 -18.78 -7.85
C GLY A 62 -1.48 -18.47 -9.30
N LYS A 63 -1.35 -17.19 -9.66
CA LYS A 63 -0.93 -16.77 -11.01
C LYS A 63 0.41 -16.05 -10.94
N ALA A 64 1.31 -16.42 -11.84
CA ALA A 64 2.58 -15.72 -12.00
C ALA A 64 2.37 -14.23 -12.27
N PHE A 65 2.90 -13.39 -11.40
CA PHE A 65 2.62 -11.95 -11.39
C PHE A 65 3.85 -11.09 -11.64
N GLY A 66 5.05 -11.66 -11.58
CA GLY A 66 6.32 -10.94 -11.68
C GLY A 66 6.45 -10.06 -12.93
N LYS A 67 5.97 -10.55 -14.09
CA LYS A 67 6.01 -9.81 -15.37
C LYS A 67 4.73 -9.01 -15.67
N THR A 68 3.74 -9.02 -14.77
CA THR A 68 2.48 -8.28 -14.99
C THR A 68 2.74 -6.78 -14.88
N PRO A 69 2.40 -5.97 -15.90
CA PRO A 69 2.55 -4.52 -15.86
C PRO A 69 1.77 -3.86 -14.70
N THR A 70 2.27 -2.75 -14.17
CA THR A 70 1.71 -2.04 -13.01
C THR A 70 0.22 -1.72 -13.17
N HIS A 71 -0.21 -1.22 -14.35
CA HIS A 71 -1.62 -0.87 -14.59
C HIS A 71 -2.55 -2.08 -14.54
N LEU A 72 -2.06 -3.27 -14.91
CA LEU A 72 -2.83 -4.51 -14.78
C LEU A 72 -2.86 -5.00 -13.34
N ARG A 73 -1.83 -4.72 -12.51
CA ARG A 73 -1.85 -5.03 -11.08
C ARG A 73 -2.95 -4.25 -10.36
N ALA A 74 -3.12 -2.98 -10.66
CA ALA A 74 -4.22 -2.18 -10.16
C ALA A 74 -5.60 -2.74 -10.58
N ARG A 75 -5.75 -3.19 -11.84
CA ARG A 75 -6.98 -3.87 -12.31
C ARG A 75 -7.26 -5.18 -11.58
N ASN A 76 -6.23 -5.86 -11.10
CA ASN A 76 -6.36 -7.09 -10.29
C ASN A 76 -6.72 -6.83 -8.82
N GLY A 77 -6.97 -5.57 -8.45
CA GLY A 77 -7.41 -5.22 -7.10
C GLY A 77 -6.28 -4.90 -6.13
N ILE A 78 -5.10 -4.50 -6.63
CA ILE A 78 -4.00 -4.04 -5.80
C ILE A 78 -4.00 -2.51 -5.75
N GLY A 79 -4.09 -1.94 -4.54
CA GLY A 79 -3.90 -0.52 -4.28
C GLY A 79 -2.54 -0.25 -3.65
N TYR A 80 -1.97 0.92 -3.93
CA TYR A 80 -0.68 1.32 -3.37
C TYR A 80 -0.73 2.77 -2.88
N MET A 81 -0.38 2.95 -1.62
CA MET A 81 -0.13 4.23 -1.00
C MET A 81 1.37 4.37 -0.75
N PRO A 82 2.11 5.14 -1.55
CA PRO A 82 3.53 5.40 -1.32
C PRO A 82 3.75 6.35 -0.15
N GLU A 83 4.91 6.27 0.49
CA GLU A 83 5.35 7.12 1.60
C GLU A 83 5.21 8.61 1.27
N ASP A 84 5.66 9.03 0.08
CA ASP A 84 5.64 10.40 -0.42
C ASP A 84 4.27 10.86 -0.96
N ARG A 85 3.22 10.05 -0.74
CA ARG A 85 1.81 10.30 -1.11
C ARG A 85 1.56 10.42 -2.61
N ARG A 86 2.39 11.10 -3.38
CA ARG A 86 2.31 11.31 -4.85
C ARG A 86 0.95 11.76 -5.36
N LEU A 87 0.27 12.64 -4.61
CA LEU A 87 -0.92 13.29 -5.12
C LEU A 87 -0.55 14.23 -6.27
N VAL A 88 -1.43 14.35 -7.25
CA VAL A 88 -1.29 15.33 -8.33
C VAL A 88 -1.71 16.68 -7.77
N PRO A 89 -0.80 17.68 -7.65
CA PRO A 89 -1.04 18.88 -6.87
C PRO A 89 -2.21 19.73 -7.39
N ASP A 90 -2.36 19.83 -8.71
CA ASP A 90 -3.35 20.66 -9.38
C ASP A 90 -4.74 20.04 -9.51
N LEU A 91 -4.85 18.72 -9.31
CA LEU A 91 -6.13 18.04 -9.27
C LEU A 91 -6.79 18.21 -7.90
N SER A 92 -8.14 18.22 -7.91
CA SER A 92 -8.92 18.10 -6.68
C SER A 92 -8.65 16.79 -5.96
N VAL A 93 -9.03 16.71 -4.70
CA VAL A 93 -8.92 15.46 -3.93
C VAL A 93 -9.77 14.36 -4.55
N GLU A 94 -11.00 14.65 -4.95
CA GLU A 94 -11.87 13.70 -5.62
C GLU A 94 -11.25 13.18 -6.92
N GLU A 95 -10.71 14.06 -7.77
CA GLU A 95 -10.00 13.65 -8.98
C GLU A 95 -8.79 12.77 -8.68
N ASN A 96 -7.99 13.11 -7.65
CA ASN A 96 -6.88 12.27 -7.21
C ASN A 96 -7.35 10.87 -6.78
N VAL A 97 -8.46 10.77 -6.05
CA VAL A 97 -9.03 9.50 -5.62
C VAL A 97 -9.56 8.69 -6.81
N LEU A 98 -10.19 9.35 -7.78
CA LEU A 98 -10.76 8.70 -8.98
C LEU A 98 -9.72 8.31 -10.03
N LEU A 99 -8.55 8.97 -10.05
CA LEU A 99 -7.51 8.78 -11.07
C LEU A 99 -7.14 7.30 -11.34
N PRO A 100 -6.94 6.44 -10.31
CA PRO A 100 -6.66 5.03 -10.53
C PRO A 100 -7.83 4.27 -11.18
N ALA A 101 -9.07 4.65 -10.86
CA ALA A 101 -10.25 4.03 -11.44
C ALA A 101 -10.39 4.38 -12.92
N TRP A 102 -10.15 5.63 -13.30
CA TRP A 102 -10.14 6.07 -14.71
C TRP A 102 -9.06 5.33 -15.50
N SER A 103 -7.84 5.28 -14.96
CA SER A 103 -6.72 4.55 -15.58
C SER A 103 -7.00 3.04 -15.73
N ALA A 104 -7.67 2.44 -14.75
CA ALA A 104 -8.04 1.01 -14.79
C ALA A 104 -9.29 0.72 -15.61
N GLY A 105 -10.04 1.76 -16.08
CA GLY A 105 -11.30 1.59 -16.78
C GLY A 105 -12.42 0.99 -15.91
N ARG A 106 -12.45 1.34 -14.61
CA ARG A 106 -13.42 0.80 -13.64
C ARG A 106 -14.80 1.44 -13.84
N LYS A 107 -15.81 0.62 -14.02
CA LYS A 107 -17.21 1.07 -14.16
C LYS A 107 -17.88 1.37 -12.82
N ASP A 108 -17.34 0.85 -11.71
CA ASP A 108 -17.87 0.97 -10.36
C ASP A 108 -17.25 2.15 -9.56
N ALA A 109 -16.52 3.05 -10.24
CA ALA A 109 -15.76 4.13 -9.59
C ALA A 109 -16.61 5.01 -8.66
N THR A 110 -17.81 5.42 -9.09
CA THR A 110 -18.73 6.25 -8.30
C THR A 110 -19.23 5.52 -7.06
N VAL A 111 -19.60 4.24 -7.19
CA VAL A 111 -20.05 3.43 -6.06
C VAL A 111 -18.92 3.26 -5.04
N ARG A 112 -17.70 3.01 -5.52
CA ARG A 112 -16.52 2.89 -4.65
C ARG A 112 -16.17 4.21 -3.97
N LEU A 113 -16.27 5.33 -4.68
CA LEU A 113 -16.06 6.65 -4.10
C LEU A 113 -17.01 6.89 -2.93
N GLY A 114 -18.28 6.53 -3.09
CA GLY A 114 -19.25 6.59 -1.99
C GLY A 114 -18.81 5.80 -0.75
N LYS A 115 -18.38 4.54 -0.93
CA LYS A 115 -17.87 3.69 0.15
C LYS A 115 -16.60 4.27 0.81
N ILE A 116 -15.71 4.87 0.02
CA ILE A 116 -14.51 5.53 0.53
C ILE A 116 -14.90 6.73 1.39
N TYR A 117 -15.89 7.51 0.99
CA TYR A 117 -16.40 8.65 1.76
C TYR A 117 -17.15 8.22 3.03
N GLU A 118 -17.77 7.04 3.05
CA GLU A 118 -18.33 6.46 4.27
C GLU A 118 -17.23 6.05 5.26
N LEU A 119 -16.14 5.48 4.74
CA LEU A 119 -14.98 5.06 5.55
C LEU A 119 -14.12 6.22 6.05
N ILE A 120 -13.92 7.23 5.20
CA ILE A 120 -13.10 8.42 5.46
C ILE A 120 -13.92 9.68 5.14
N PRO A 121 -14.90 10.06 5.99
CA PRO A 121 -15.76 11.23 5.75
C PRO A 121 -14.95 12.52 5.56
N GLU A 122 -13.81 12.63 6.24
CA GLU A 122 -12.93 13.79 6.12
C GLU A 122 -12.49 14.05 4.67
N VAL A 123 -12.27 12.98 3.89
CA VAL A 123 -11.88 13.14 2.47
C VAL A 123 -13.01 13.76 1.66
N ARG A 124 -14.26 13.46 2.00
CA ARG A 124 -15.43 14.09 1.38
C ARG A 124 -15.50 15.59 1.69
N ASP A 125 -15.17 15.99 2.93
CA ASP A 125 -15.26 17.38 3.37
C ASP A 125 -14.31 18.32 2.59
N PHE A 126 -13.20 17.78 2.10
CA PHE A 126 -12.25 18.55 1.28
C PHE A 126 -12.12 18.03 -0.16
N ALA A 127 -13.11 17.26 -0.65
CA ALA A 127 -13.09 16.62 -1.96
C ALA A 127 -12.82 17.60 -3.13
N ASN A 128 -13.39 18.80 -3.05
CA ASN A 128 -13.27 19.83 -4.09
C ASN A 128 -12.00 20.69 -3.97
N ARG A 129 -11.19 20.51 -2.92
CA ARG A 129 -9.95 21.27 -2.75
C ARG A 129 -8.85 20.67 -3.59
N LYS A 130 -7.96 21.50 -4.13
CA LYS A 130 -6.74 21.02 -4.80
C LYS A 130 -5.81 20.34 -3.80
N ALA A 131 -5.14 19.26 -4.22
CA ALA A 131 -4.24 18.51 -3.34
C ALA A 131 -3.11 19.37 -2.76
N LEU A 132 -2.63 20.37 -3.50
CA LEU A 132 -1.60 21.32 -3.03
C LEU A 132 -2.07 22.19 -1.84
N GLN A 133 -3.39 22.34 -1.63
CA GLN A 133 -3.97 23.15 -0.55
C GLN A 133 -4.17 22.37 0.76
N LEU A 134 -3.87 21.08 0.75
CA LEU A 134 -4.06 20.20 1.89
C LEU A 134 -2.88 20.27 2.86
N SER A 135 -3.18 20.18 4.16
CA SER A 135 -2.17 19.86 5.17
C SER A 135 -1.56 18.48 4.92
N GLY A 136 -0.36 18.22 5.47
CA GLY A 136 0.31 16.92 5.33
C GLY A 136 -0.57 15.74 5.77
N GLY A 137 -1.35 15.92 6.84
CA GLY A 137 -2.29 14.92 7.33
C GLY A 137 -3.46 14.67 6.39
N GLN A 138 -4.07 15.74 5.86
CA GLN A 138 -5.12 15.63 4.85
C GLN A 138 -4.62 14.96 3.58
N GLN A 139 -3.38 15.22 3.17
CA GLN A 139 -2.75 14.53 2.04
C GLN A 139 -2.57 13.03 2.30
N LYS A 140 -2.25 12.61 3.54
CA LYS A 140 -2.15 11.17 3.91
C LYS A 140 -3.52 10.49 3.78
N LEU A 141 -4.60 11.10 4.27
CA LEU A 141 -5.97 10.58 4.12
C LEU A 141 -6.38 10.48 2.64
N ALA A 142 -6.11 11.53 1.86
CA ALA A 142 -6.38 11.51 0.41
C ALA A 142 -5.58 10.42 -0.33
N ALA A 143 -4.32 10.20 0.05
CA ALA A 143 -3.48 9.15 -0.54
C ALA A 143 -3.98 7.74 -0.18
N LEU A 144 -4.44 7.53 1.07
CA LEU A 144 -5.09 6.29 1.48
C LEU A 144 -6.39 6.07 0.71
N ALA A 145 -7.25 7.08 0.60
CA ALA A 145 -8.49 7.04 -0.17
C ALA A 145 -8.23 6.66 -1.64
N ARG A 146 -7.21 7.26 -2.26
CA ARG A 146 -6.78 6.92 -3.63
C ARG A 146 -6.32 5.47 -3.75
N ALA A 147 -5.56 4.96 -2.80
CA ALA A 147 -5.12 3.57 -2.80
C ALA A 147 -6.30 2.60 -2.67
N LEU A 148 -7.31 2.94 -1.83
CA LEU A 148 -8.54 2.18 -1.66
C LEU A 148 -9.37 2.10 -2.94
N MET A 149 -9.25 3.04 -3.86
CA MET A 149 -10.01 3.02 -5.11
C MET A 149 -9.73 1.76 -5.95
N CYS A 150 -8.50 1.24 -5.96
CA CYS A 150 -8.12 -0.01 -6.62
C CYS A 150 -7.83 -1.15 -5.64
N GLY A 151 -7.48 -0.87 -4.39
CA GLY A 151 -7.11 -1.85 -3.36
C GLY A 151 -8.32 -2.63 -2.83
N THR A 152 -8.89 -3.50 -3.67
CA THR A 152 -10.06 -4.31 -3.32
C THR A 152 -9.72 -5.68 -2.78
N ARG A 153 -8.49 -6.12 -3.00
CA ARG A 153 -7.99 -7.45 -2.62
C ARG A 153 -6.70 -7.35 -1.80
N LEU A 154 -5.77 -6.50 -2.23
CA LEU A 154 -4.51 -6.23 -1.54
C LEU A 154 -4.28 -4.71 -1.49
N LEU A 155 -3.93 -4.21 -0.32
CA LEU A 155 -3.53 -2.83 -0.11
C LEU A 155 -2.09 -2.79 0.38
N LEU A 156 -1.26 -2.04 -0.33
CA LEU A 156 0.13 -1.79 0.01
C LEU A 156 0.23 -0.39 0.63
N LEU A 157 0.61 -0.29 1.91
CA LEU A 157 0.71 0.95 2.66
C LEU A 157 2.15 1.18 3.08
N ASP A 158 2.82 2.13 2.44
CA ASP A 158 4.22 2.41 2.67
C ASP A 158 4.37 3.57 3.66
N GLU A 159 4.80 3.26 4.89
CA GLU A 159 4.98 4.18 6.02
C GLU A 159 3.75 5.11 6.26
N PRO A 160 2.53 4.54 6.42
CA PRO A 160 1.31 5.37 6.49
C PRO A 160 1.28 6.29 7.70
N PHE A 161 1.97 5.93 8.79
CA PHE A 161 1.99 6.69 10.05
C PHE A 161 3.17 7.66 10.17
N GLU A 162 4.13 7.63 9.22
CA GLU A 162 5.31 8.48 9.30
C GLU A 162 4.96 9.97 9.12
N GLY A 163 5.50 10.81 10.02
CA GLY A 163 5.37 12.27 9.92
C GLY A 163 3.95 12.80 10.15
N VAL A 164 3.08 12.04 10.82
CA VAL A 164 1.72 12.48 11.17
C VAL A 164 1.58 12.74 12.68
N ALA A 165 0.67 13.65 13.04
CA ALA A 165 0.32 13.89 14.43
C ALA A 165 -0.33 12.63 15.05
N PRO A 166 -0.18 12.38 16.38
CA PRO A 166 -0.71 11.20 17.04
C PRO A 166 -2.21 10.96 16.82
N VAL A 167 -3.01 12.02 16.83
CA VAL A 167 -4.48 11.93 16.58
C VAL A 167 -4.77 11.39 15.18
N LEU A 168 -4.00 11.80 14.18
CA LEU A 168 -4.16 11.30 12.82
C LEU A 168 -3.65 9.86 12.67
N ALA A 169 -2.57 9.50 13.38
CA ALA A 169 -2.08 8.13 13.40
C ALA A 169 -3.15 7.16 13.94
N LEU A 170 -3.82 7.53 15.03
CA LEU A 170 -4.95 6.77 15.57
C LEU A 170 -6.11 6.67 14.56
N ARG A 171 -6.45 7.77 13.91
CA ARG A 171 -7.50 7.79 12.88
C ARG A 171 -7.16 6.90 11.68
N LEU A 172 -5.92 6.95 11.20
CA LEU A 172 -5.45 6.06 10.13
C LEU A 172 -5.50 4.58 10.57
N ALA A 173 -5.09 4.27 11.80
CA ALA A 173 -5.15 2.92 12.36
C ALA A 173 -6.59 2.40 12.43
N GLU A 174 -7.54 3.24 12.85
CA GLU A 174 -8.98 2.92 12.86
C GLU A 174 -9.50 2.61 11.45
N VAL A 175 -9.22 3.48 10.47
CA VAL A 175 -9.62 3.29 9.07
C VAL A 175 -9.03 1.99 8.51
N ILE A 176 -7.73 1.76 8.73
CA ILE A 176 -7.03 0.56 8.27
C ILE A 176 -7.63 -0.68 8.93
N GLY A 177 -7.88 -0.63 10.25
CA GLY A 177 -8.50 -1.71 11.01
C GLY A 177 -9.89 -2.11 10.49
N GLY A 178 -10.72 -1.13 10.12
CA GLY A 178 -12.04 -1.35 9.53
C GLY A 178 -12.03 -2.10 8.19
N LEU A 179 -10.91 -2.11 7.47
CA LEU A 179 -10.78 -2.86 6.22
C LEU A 179 -10.73 -4.38 6.43
N ARG A 180 -10.48 -4.85 7.66
CA ARG A 180 -10.48 -6.27 8.00
C ARG A 180 -11.81 -6.94 7.70
N GLU A 181 -12.92 -6.29 8.02
CA GLU A 181 -14.28 -6.79 7.79
C GLU A 181 -14.61 -6.90 6.29
N GLN A 182 -13.89 -6.16 5.45
CA GLN A 182 -14.05 -6.22 4.00
C GLN A 182 -13.22 -7.33 3.35
N GLY A 183 -12.43 -8.09 4.13
CA GLY A 183 -11.60 -9.18 3.66
C GLY A 183 -10.40 -8.74 2.80
N VAL A 184 -10.02 -7.47 2.85
CA VAL A 184 -8.85 -6.93 2.14
C VAL A 184 -7.58 -7.35 2.86
N ALA A 185 -6.62 -7.93 2.14
CA ALA A 185 -5.30 -8.16 2.68
C ALA A 185 -4.48 -6.87 2.66
N ILE A 186 -3.63 -6.68 3.67
CA ILE A 186 -2.80 -5.49 3.77
C ILE A 186 -1.34 -5.88 3.98
N ILE A 187 -0.43 -5.22 3.25
CA ILE A 187 0.97 -5.12 3.62
C ILE A 187 1.22 -3.69 4.07
N LEU A 188 1.71 -3.53 5.29
CA LEU A 188 2.00 -2.24 5.89
C LEU A 188 3.47 -2.18 6.28
N THR A 189 4.18 -1.14 5.83
CA THR A 189 5.56 -0.91 6.27
C THR A 189 5.61 0.08 7.41
N GLU A 190 6.53 -0.14 8.35
CA GLU A 190 6.82 0.77 9.46
C GLU A 190 8.29 0.64 9.87
N SER A 191 8.88 1.74 10.35
CA SER A 191 10.28 1.72 10.83
C SER A 191 10.40 1.06 12.21
N GLY A 192 9.31 1.03 13.00
CA GLY A 192 9.17 0.36 14.28
C GLY A 192 7.70 0.13 14.60
N LEU A 193 7.38 -0.87 15.41
CA LEU A 193 6.00 -1.25 15.77
C LEU A 193 5.37 -0.26 16.76
N THR A 194 5.09 0.95 16.31
CA THR A 194 4.57 2.02 17.17
C THR A 194 3.05 2.13 17.10
N HIS A 195 2.48 2.03 15.89
CA HIS A 195 1.04 2.27 15.68
C HIS A 195 0.29 1.06 15.14
N SER A 196 0.99 0.09 14.55
CA SER A 196 0.37 -1.01 13.81
C SER A 196 0.31 -2.34 14.57
N ARG A 197 1.00 -2.49 15.72
CA ARG A 197 1.18 -3.79 16.37
C ARG A 197 -0.12 -4.57 16.60
N GLU A 198 -1.17 -3.91 17.06
CA GLU A 198 -2.47 -4.52 17.35
C GLU A 198 -3.28 -4.84 16.07
N LEU A 199 -2.90 -4.23 14.95
CA LEU A 199 -3.54 -4.46 13.66
C LEU A 199 -2.98 -5.67 12.93
N LEU A 200 -1.75 -6.10 13.23
CA LEU A 200 -1.01 -7.07 12.44
C LEU A 200 -1.28 -8.51 12.89
N ASP A 201 -1.59 -9.37 11.91
CA ASP A 201 -1.69 -10.82 12.11
C ASP A 201 -0.33 -11.50 11.93
N ARG A 202 0.55 -10.92 11.09
CA ARG A 202 1.86 -11.47 10.75
C ARG A 202 2.88 -10.35 10.64
N ILE A 203 4.10 -10.59 11.11
CA ILE A 203 5.17 -9.61 11.08
C ILE A 203 6.41 -10.22 10.45
N TYR A 204 6.93 -9.55 9.44
CA TYR A 204 8.24 -9.80 8.87
C TYR A 204 9.18 -8.66 9.25
N THR A 205 10.42 -8.99 9.55
CA THR A 205 11.50 -8.02 9.71
C THR A 205 12.30 -7.90 8.42
N VAL A 206 12.69 -6.68 8.08
CA VAL A 206 13.55 -6.38 6.94
C VAL A 206 14.85 -5.80 7.46
N ASP A 207 15.96 -6.44 7.15
CA ASP A 207 17.29 -5.93 7.44
C ASP A 207 18.19 -6.14 6.22
N ARG A 208 18.81 -5.06 5.74
CA ARG A 208 19.76 -5.06 4.60
C ARG A 208 19.29 -5.84 3.38
N GLY A 209 17.99 -5.78 3.08
CA GLY A 209 17.37 -6.43 1.92
C GLY A 209 16.98 -7.88 2.12
N GLU A 210 17.20 -8.45 3.27
CA GLU A 210 16.72 -9.78 3.67
C GLU A 210 15.42 -9.65 4.47
N VAL A 211 14.51 -10.60 4.30
CA VAL A 211 13.20 -10.63 4.97
C VAL A 211 13.07 -11.92 5.76
N SER A 212 12.71 -11.81 7.03
CA SER A 212 12.51 -12.95 7.92
C SER A 212 11.20 -12.83 8.69
N LEU A 213 10.51 -13.97 8.87
CA LEU A 213 9.28 -14.02 9.66
C LEU A 213 9.61 -13.86 11.15
N ALA A 214 9.09 -12.81 11.78
CA ALA A 214 9.26 -12.54 13.21
C ALA A 214 8.07 -13.02 14.05
N GLN A 215 6.85 -12.95 13.50
CA GLN A 215 5.61 -13.39 14.13
C GLN A 215 4.61 -13.80 13.05
N GLY A 216 3.96 -14.92 13.20
CA GLY A 216 2.96 -15.47 12.28
C GLY A 216 1.96 -16.36 12.92
#